data_66df4553ab547cef21cf81784d9b29cd
#
_entry.id   66df4553ab547cef21cf81784d9b29cd
#
_cell.length_a   1.000
_cell.length_b   1.000
_cell.length_c   1.000
_cell.angle_alpha   90.00
_cell.angle_beta   90.00
_cell.angle_gamma   90.00
#
_symmetry.space_group_name_H-M   'P 1'
#
loop_
_entity.id
_entity.type
_entity.pdbx_description
1 polymer ?
#
loop_
_entity_poly.entity_id
_entity_poly.type
_entity_poly.pdbx_seq_one_letter_code
_entity_poly.pdbx_strand_id
1 'polypeptide(L)'
;MSKNDLLKILKEQLKTDGFIIDGIFGSYARDENTDNSDIDILYHLEKEFYTKYSGFIGFKKLDEIKNLISTTLNKKIDLAPKNNLSKTAQKYILNEVEYV
;
A
#
# COMPACT_ATOMS: atom_id res chain seq x y z
N MET A 1 19.04 -1.05 5.79
CA MET A 1 17.88 -1.85 5.37
C MET A 1 17.22 -1.17 4.18
N SER A 2 16.94 -1.90 3.12
CA SER A 2 16.33 -1.33 1.91
C SER A 2 14.84 -1.02 2.14
N LYS A 3 14.28 -0.19 1.24
CA LYS A 3 12.84 0.11 1.28
C LYS A 3 11.98 -1.14 1.11
N ASN A 4 12.43 -2.09 0.27
CA ASN A 4 11.73 -3.36 0.09
C ASN A 4 11.74 -4.19 1.36
N ASP A 5 12.85 -4.20 2.10
CA ASP A 5 12.93 -4.91 3.38
C ASP A 5 11.99 -4.29 4.40
N LEU A 6 11.95 -2.96 4.46
CA LEU A 6 11.02 -2.24 5.36
C LEU A 6 9.57 -2.51 4.98
N LEU A 7 9.25 -2.56 3.69
CA LEU A 7 7.91 -2.89 3.22
C LEU A 7 7.48 -4.30 3.63
N LYS A 8 8.40 -5.26 3.57
CA LYS A 8 8.12 -6.63 4.01
C LYS A 8 7.81 -6.70 5.50
N ILE A 9 8.56 -5.95 6.30
CA ILE A 9 8.31 -5.85 7.74
C ILE A 9 6.94 -5.24 8.01
N LEU A 10 6.62 -4.13 7.34
CA LEU A 10 5.33 -3.46 7.47
C LEU A 10 4.19 -4.38 7.02
N LYS A 11 4.39 -5.12 5.94
CA LYS A 11 3.41 -6.09 5.44
C LYS A 11 3.03 -7.09 6.53
N GLU A 12 4.01 -7.65 7.21
CA GLU A 12 3.77 -8.63 8.27
C GLU A 12 3.07 -7.98 9.48
N GLN A 13 3.48 -6.78 9.86
CA GLN A 13 2.87 -6.06 10.97
C GLN A 13 1.41 -5.71 10.70
N LEU A 14 1.11 -5.20 9.51
CA LEU A 14 -0.23 -4.71 9.16
C LEU A 14 -1.19 -5.84 8.82
N LYS A 15 -0.68 -7.00 8.47
CA LYS A 15 -1.47 -8.19 8.18
C LYS A 15 -2.39 -8.57 9.33
N THR A 16 -1.94 -8.39 10.56
CA THR A 16 -2.74 -8.71 11.76
C THR A 16 -3.98 -7.84 11.88
N ASP A 17 -3.96 -6.65 11.28
CA ASP A 17 -5.11 -5.73 11.24
C ASP A 17 -5.99 -5.94 10.00
N GLY A 18 -5.66 -6.92 9.16
CA GLY A 18 -6.40 -7.16 7.94
C GLY A 18 -6.06 -6.21 6.80
N PHE A 19 -4.97 -5.46 6.92
CA PHE A 19 -4.45 -4.60 5.85
C PHE A 19 -3.32 -5.34 5.15
N ILE A 20 -3.55 -5.70 3.89
CA ILE A 20 -2.60 -6.51 3.13
C ILE A 20 -1.92 -5.67 2.06
N ILE A 21 -0.61 -5.52 2.18
CA ILE A 21 0.19 -4.89 1.13
C ILE A 21 0.44 -5.93 0.05
N ASP A 22 -0.10 -5.69 -1.14
CA ASP A 22 0.10 -6.60 -2.28
C ASP A 22 1.42 -6.35 -2.98
N GLY A 23 1.74 -5.08 -3.23
CA GLY A 23 2.98 -4.74 -3.90
C GLY A 23 3.10 -3.25 -4.14
N ILE A 24 4.10 -2.88 -4.93
CA ILE A 24 4.33 -1.51 -5.37
C ILE A 24 4.12 -1.42 -6.88
N PHE A 25 3.73 -0.25 -7.36
CA PHE A 25 3.57 0.00 -8.78
C PHE A 25 4.01 1.44 -9.09
N GLY A 26 3.87 1.86 -10.34
CA GLY A 26 4.28 3.20 -10.74
C GLY A 26 5.77 3.33 -10.92
N SER A 27 6.31 4.53 -10.68
CA SER A 27 7.72 4.84 -10.99
C SER A 27 8.71 3.94 -10.24
N TYR A 28 8.42 3.58 -8.98
CA TYR A 28 9.30 2.68 -8.23
C TYR A 28 9.34 1.27 -8.82
N ALA A 29 8.21 0.75 -9.28
CA ALA A 29 8.16 -0.57 -9.90
C ALA A 29 8.88 -0.59 -11.25
N ARG A 30 8.93 0.56 -11.96
CA ARG A 30 9.60 0.68 -13.25
C ARG A 30 11.06 1.12 -13.15
N ASP A 31 11.60 1.30 -11.95
CA ASP A 31 12.93 1.87 -11.71
C ASP A 31 13.12 3.27 -12.32
N GLU A 32 12.03 4.02 -12.43
CA GLU A 32 12.03 5.39 -12.95
C GLU A 32 11.92 6.43 -11.84
N ASN A 33 12.07 6.00 -10.58
CA ASN A 33 11.90 6.87 -9.43
C ASN A 33 13.04 7.89 -9.30
N THR A 34 12.65 9.07 -8.83
CA THR A 34 13.56 10.14 -8.44
C THR A 34 13.41 10.38 -6.94
N ASP A 35 14.21 11.30 -6.38
CA ASP A 35 14.11 11.64 -4.95
C ASP A 35 12.74 12.21 -4.58
N ASN A 36 12.03 12.78 -5.56
CA ASN A 36 10.70 13.36 -5.36
C ASN A 36 9.57 12.43 -5.72
N SER A 37 9.86 11.20 -6.15
CA SER A 37 8.82 10.24 -6.52
C SER A 37 8.09 9.70 -5.31
N ASP A 38 6.75 9.59 -5.44
CA ASP A 38 5.92 8.93 -4.43
C ASP A 38 6.03 7.42 -4.60
N ILE A 39 5.78 6.69 -3.52
CA ILE A 39 5.69 5.24 -3.59
C ILE A 39 4.22 4.87 -3.68
N ASP A 40 3.84 4.21 -4.77
CA ASP A 40 2.48 3.76 -5.01
C ASP A 40 2.32 2.33 -4.51
N ILE A 41 1.46 2.13 -3.52
CA ILE A 41 1.26 0.84 -2.87
C ILE A 41 -0.11 0.29 -3.21
N LEU A 42 -0.13 -0.93 -3.75
CA LEU A 42 -1.35 -1.67 -3.99
C LEU A 42 -1.67 -2.48 -2.73
N TYR A 43 -2.90 -2.37 -2.23
CA TYR A 43 -3.32 -3.08 -1.04
C TYR A 43 -4.72 -3.62 -1.20
N HIS A 44 -5.09 -4.56 -0.34
CA HIS A 44 -6.48 -4.95 -0.16
C HIS A 44 -6.78 -5.14 1.33
N LEU A 45 -8.06 -5.15 1.67
CA LEU A 45 -8.52 -5.31 3.03
C LEU A 45 -9.17 -6.67 3.20
N GLU A 46 -8.82 -7.34 4.27
CA GLU A 46 -9.43 -8.61 4.65
C GLU A 46 -10.54 -8.39 5.67
N LYS A 47 -11.29 -9.45 5.94
CA LYS A 47 -12.43 -9.43 6.85
C LYS A 47 -12.06 -8.85 8.23
N GLU A 48 -10.88 -9.16 8.72
CA GLU A 48 -10.39 -8.70 10.02
C GLU A 48 -10.36 -7.18 10.12
N PHE A 49 -10.03 -6.50 9.03
CA PHE A 49 -10.02 -5.03 9.01
C PHE A 49 -11.42 -4.48 9.25
N TYR A 50 -12.41 -5.00 8.55
CA TYR A 50 -13.79 -4.53 8.68
C TYR A 50 -14.37 -4.87 10.06
N THR A 51 -13.93 -5.96 10.66
CA THR A 51 -14.36 -6.35 12.00
C THR A 51 -13.80 -5.41 13.06
N LYS A 52 -12.51 -5.05 12.93
CA LYS A 52 -11.83 -4.18 13.90
C LYS A 52 -12.15 -2.70 13.69
N TYR A 53 -12.29 -2.26 12.44
CA TYR A 53 -12.38 -0.86 12.07
C TYR A 53 -13.55 -0.61 11.14
N SER A 54 -14.74 -0.50 11.69
CA SER A 54 -15.96 -0.29 10.90
C SER A 54 -16.29 1.20 10.76
N GLY A 55 -16.92 1.57 9.63
CA GLY A 55 -17.38 2.94 9.40
C GLY A 55 -16.25 3.96 9.34
N PHE A 56 -16.42 5.10 9.99
CA PHE A 56 -15.42 6.18 10.00
C PHE A 56 -14.11 5.77 10.65
N ILE A 57 -14.14 4.82 11.58
CA ILE A 57 -12.93 4.30 12.21
C ILE A 57 -12.01 3.67 11.17
N GLY A 58 -12.61 3.00 10.16
CA GLY A 58 -11.85 2.41 9.06
C GLY A 58 -11.09 3.45 8.25
N PHE A 59 -11.72 4.56 7.91
CA PHE A 59 -11.05 5.65 7.18
C PHE A 59 -9.91 6.24 7.98
N LYS A 60 -10.14 6.47 9.27
CA LYS A 60 -9.10 6.99 10.17
C LYS A 60 -7.92 6.02 10.27
N LYS A 61 -8.22 4.72 10.36
CA LYS A 61 -7.18 3.68 10.42
C LYS A 61 -6.36 3.64 9.14
N LEU A 62 -6.99 3.76 7.96
CA LEU A 62 -6.27 3.80 6.68
C LEU A 62 -5.33 5.00 6.63
N ASP A 63 -5.75 6.15 7.14
CA ASP A 63 -4.91 7.34 7.18
C ASP A 63 -3.72 7.14 8.13
N GLU A 64 -3.94 6.52 9.28
CA GLU A 64 -2.88 6.18 10.22
C GLU A 64 -1.86 5.21 9.60
N ILE A 65 -2.34 4.21 8.86
CA ILE A 65 -1.48 3.24 8.16
C ILE A 65 -0.64 3.94 7.10
N LYS A 66 -1.27 4.81 6.32
CA LYS A 66 -0.55 5.60 5.31
C LYS A 66 0.57 6.41 5.94
N ASN A 67 0.28 7.08 7.05
CA ASN A 67 1.27 7.88 7.77
C ASN A 67 2.39 7.01 8.35
N LEU A 68 2.06 5.84 8.88
CA LEU A 68 3.06 4.90 9.38
C LEU A 68 4.02 4.47 8.28
N ILE A 69 3.50 4.08 7.14
CA ILE A 69 4.32 3.65 6.00
C ILE A 69 5.18 4.81 5.51
N SER A 70 4.57 5.98 5.35
CA SER A 70 5.28 7.18 4.89
C SER A 70 6.43 7.55 5.81
N THR A 71 6.19 7.55 7.11
CA THR A 71 7.22 7.87 8.11
C THR A 71 8.33 6.82 8.11
N THR A 72 7.96 5.54 8.05
CA THR A 72 8.93 4.44 8.07
C THR A 72 9.84 4.46 6.85
N LEU A 73 9.27 4.71 5.67
CA LEU A 73 10.03 4.73 4.41
C LEU A 73 10.63 6.10 4.11
N ASN A 74 10.26 7.12 4.87
CA ASN A 74 10.68 8.51 4.63
C ASN A 74 10.38 8.96 3.21
N LYS A 75 9.18 8.64 2.72
CA LYS A 75 8.68 8.97 1.40
C LYS A 75 7.18 9.22 1.45
N LYS A 76 6.69 10.05 0.54
CA LYS A 76 5.26 10.21 0.36
C LYS A 76 4.68 8.94 -0.25
N ILE A 77 3.55 8.51 0.28
CA ILE A 77 2.92 7.24 -0.07
C ILE A 77 1.54 7.50 -0.66
N ASP A 78 1.22 6.80 -1.74
CA ASP A 78 -0.13 6.72 -2.27
C ASP A 78 -0.63 5.28 -2.11
N LEU A 79 -1.84 5.14 -1.57
CA LEU A 79 -2.47 3.83 -1.38
C LEU A 79 -3.57 3.64 -2.43
N ALA A 80 -3.49 2.54 -3.16
CA ALA A 80 -4.49 2.17 -4.15
C ALA A 80 -5.17 0.85 -3.77
N PRO A 81 -6.50 0.87 -3.50
CA PRO A 81 -7.20 -0.36 -3.15
C PRO A 81 -7.42 -1.24 -4.39
N LYS A 82 -6.95 -2.47 -4.30
CA LYS A 82 -7.04 -3.44 -5.40
C LYS A 82 -8.48 -3.69 -5.86
N ASN A 83 -9.41 -3.74 -4.91
CA ASN A 83 -10.78 -4.15 -5.19
C ASN A 83 -11.66 -3.04 -5.81
N ASN A 84 -11.21 -1.80 -5.76
CA ASN A 84 -11.99 -0.64 -6.22
C ASN A 84 -11.40 0.04 -7.45
N LEU A 85 -10.51 -0.65 -8.15
CA LEU A 85 -9.90 -0.09 -9.36
C LEU A 85 -10.86 -0.21 -10.54
N SER A 86 -10.89 0.82 -11.41
CA SER A 86 -11.58 0.73 -12.69
C SER A 86 -10.92 -0.36 -13.54
N LYS A 87 -11.63 -0.85 -14.56
CA LYS A 87 -11.08 -1.89 -15.46
C LYS A 87 -9.79 -1.42 -16.13
N THR A 88 -9.73 -0.15 -16.53
CA THR A 88 -8.55 0.44 -17.15
C THR A 88 -7.39 0.50 -16.14
N ALA A 89 -7.65 0.99 -14.93
CA ALA A 89 -6.65 1.07 -13.89
C ALA A 89 -6.12 -0.31 -13.49
N GLN A 90 -7.00 -1.30 -13.37
CA GLN A 90 -6.60 -2.69 -13.09
C GLN A 90 -5.62 -3.21 -14.14
N LYS A 91 -5.92 -2.97 -15.41
CA LYS A 91 -5.07 -3.42 -16.50
C LYS A 91 -3.66 -2.85 -16.41
N TYR A 92 -3.54 -1.54 -16.17
CA TYR A 92 -2.24 -0.89 -16.07
C TYR A 92 -1.52 -1.26 -14.78
N ILE A 93 -2.19 -1.17 -13.65
CA ILE A 93 -1.57 -1.39 -12.33
C ILE A 93 -1.14 -2.84 -12.16
N LEU A 94 -2.00 -3.80 -12.49
CA LEU A 94 -1.69 -5.22 -12.30
C LEU A 94 -0.59 -5.71 -13.24
N ASN A 95 -0.40 -5.05 -14.38
CA ASN A 95 0.71 -5.37 -15.28
C ASN A 95 2.04 -4.78 -14.79
N GLU A 96 2.02 -3.73 -14.00
CA GLU A 96 3.22 -3.04 -13.50
C GLU A 96 3.58 -3.42 -12.07
N VAL A 97 2.66 -4.03 -11.32
CA VAL A 97 2.89 -4.26 -9.90
C VAL A 97 4.04 -5.22 -9.66
N GLU A 98 4.92 -4.83 -8.75
CA GLU A 98 5.97 -5.67 -8.22
C GLU A 98 5.50 -6.16 -6.86
N TYR A 99 5.20 -7.45 -6.74
CA TYR A 99 4.65 -8.04 -5.53
C TYR A 99 5.71 -8.12 -4.43
N VAL A 100 5.26 -7.83 -3.24
CA VAL A 100 6.13 -7.82 -2.05
C VAL A 100 5.89 -9.05 -1.19
#